data_07c6f32a357a54f1d130298bbea5303a
#
_entry.id   07c6f32a357a54f1d130298bbea5303a
#
_cell.length_a   1.000
_cell.length_b   1.000
_cell.length_c   1.000
_cell.angle_alpha   90.00
_cell.angle_beta   90.00
_cell.angle_gamma   90.00
#
_symmetry.space_group_name_H-M   'P 1'
#
loop_
_entity.id
_entity.type
_entity.pdbx_description
1 polymer ?
#
loop_
_entity_poly.entity_id
_entity_poly.type
_entity_poly.pdbx_seq_one_letter_code
_entity_poly.pdbx_strand_id
1 'polypeptide(L)'
;MTDFEFMVQDRITKIQSVNELYNLEKNAYVSFSGGKDSLVTSLLLDKALPGNKIPRVYLDTGIEYQEVRKFVLSQLALDKRICVLKAGVNIKQMLEKDGYPFKSKQHSHNVAIYQRNGMTRTNEMYLGRAEKNNFLCPKILEYQFTQNFKLKLSDKCCYRLKKEVAAKWERENKRPICITGMRMAEGGYRNYQSSCTVFDGKSLKKFHPLKPCTDNFVETYLKETKHQICNLYKEPFNFKRTGCLGCPFNIELKEELTKLLEYSPNQAKAAYTIWKPVYDEYAKLNYRIDKQLLEKIKNKETVK
;
A
#
# COMPACT_ATOMS: atom_id res chain seq x y z
N MET A 1 -17.41 -29.51 -9.20
CA MET A 1 -16.38 -28.46 -8.93
C MET A 1 -17.07 -27.13 -9.04
N THR A 2 -17.09 -26.36 -7.96
CA THR A 2 -17.65 -25.00 -7.91
C THR A 2 -16.71 -24.02 -8.60
N ASP A 3 -17.19 -22.82 -8.97
CA ASP A 3 -16.34 -21.75 -9.55
C ASP A 3 -15.19 -21.37 -8.59
N PHE A 4 -15.45 -21.44 -7.29
CA PHE A 4 -14.42 -21.20 -6.29
C PHE A 4 -13.33 -22.27 -6.32
N GLU A 5 -13.70 -23.55 -6.30
CA GLU A 5 -12.75 -24.67 -6.38
C GLU A 5 -11.95 -24.65 -7.68
N PHE A 6 -12.63 -24.33 -8.81
CA PHE A 6 -11.98 -24.16 -10.11
C PHE A 6 -10.92 -23.05 -10.04
N MET A 7 -11.28 -21.87 -9.50
CA MET A 7 -10.34 -20.75 -9.37
C MET A 7 -9.16 -21.09 -8.45
N VAL A 8 -9.39 -21.81 -7.36
CA VAL A 8 -8.30 -22.28 -6.48
C VAL A 8 -7.34 -23.20 -7.25
N GLN A 9 -7.87 -24.17 -7.99
CA GLN A 9 -7.07 -25.10 -8.78
C GLN A 9 -6.29 -24.38 -9.89
N ASP A 10 -6.93 -23.44 -10.58
CA ASP A 10 -6.30 -22.61 -11.60
C ASP A 10 -5.12 -21.80 -11.03
N ARG A 11 -5.27 -21.21 -9.82
CA ARG A 11 -4.18 -20.48 -9.17
C ARG A 11 -3.03 -21.41 -8.75
N ILE A 12 -3.35 -22.60 -8.25
CA ILE A 12 -2.35 -23.61 -7.91
C ILE A 12 -1.55 -23.99 -9.15
N THR A 13 -2.23 -24.38 -10.23
CA THR A 13 -1.58 -24.75 -11.50
C THR A 13 -0.72 -23.62 -12.04
N LYS A 14 -1.22 -22.36 -11.98
CA LYS A 14 -0.44 -21.20 -12.41
C LYS A 14 0.83 -20.99 -11.57
N ILE A 15 0.75 -21.18 -10.27
CA ILE A 15 1.92 -21.06 -9.38
C ILE A 15 2.94 -22.17 -9.72
N GLN A 16 2.50 -23.40 -9.90
CA GLN A 16 3.35 -24.54 -10.26
C GLN A 16 4.07 -24.29 -11.59
N SER A 17 3.34 -23.91 -12.64
CA SER A 17 3.92 -23.60 -13.95
C SER A 17 4.95 -22.46 -13.91
N VAL A 18 4.69 -21.41 -13.12
CA VAL A 18 5.65 -20.32 -12.96
C VAL A 18 6.85 -20.77 -12.14
N ASN A 19 6.67 -21.66 -11.16
CA ASN A 19 7.79 -22.23 -10.41
C ASN A 19 8.70 -23.11 -11.28
N GLU A 20 8.12 -23.95 -12.14
CA GLU A 20 8.87 -24.79 -13.09
C GLU A 20 9.74 -23.94 -14.03
N LEU A 21 9.20 -22.84 -14.55
CA LEU A 21 9.89 -21.96 -15.50
C LEU A 21 10.95 -21.06 -14.85
N TYR A 22 10.71 -20.58 -13.63
CA TYR A 22 11.52 -19.51 -13.02
C TYR A 22 12.12 -19.87 -11.67
N ASN A 23 11.90 -21.09 -11.16
CA ASN A 23 12.39 -21.58 -9.86
C ASN A 23 12.11 -20.57 -8.74
N LEU A 24 10.82 -20.38 -8.45
CA LEU A 24 10.35 -19.42 -7.43
C LEU A 24 10.97 -19.69 -6.05
N GLU A 25 11.19 -20.96 -5.71
CA GLU A 25 11.79 -21.34 -4.42
C GLU A 25 13.17 -20.71 -4.21
N LYS A 26 13.98 -20.68 -5.27
CA LYS A 26 15.32 -20.08 -5.23
C LYS A 26 15.31 -18.57 -5.47
N ASN A 27 14.48 -18.11 -6.40
CA ASN A 27 14.61 -16.77 -6.99
C ASN A 27 13.56 -15.78 -6.50
N ALA A 28 12.53 -16.23 -5.75
CA ALA A 28 11.43 -15.34 -5.38
C ALA A 28 11.32 -15.09 -3.87
N TYR A 29 10.55 -14.08 -3.53
CA TYR A 29 10.03 -13.80 -2.20
C TYR A 29 8.60 -13.27 -2.29
N VAL A 30 7.81 -13.43 -1.23
CA VAL A 30 6.48 -12.84 -1.11
C VAL A 30 6.58 -11.48 -0.42
N SER A 31 6.05 -10.43 -1.04
CA SER A 31 5.83 -9.14 -0.37
C SER A 31 4.63 -9.28 0.58
N PHE A 32 4.90 -9.62 1.82
CA PHE A 32 3.90 -9.91 2.85
C PHE A 32 3.59 -8.62 3.62
N SER A 33 2.39 -8.07 3.43
CA SER A 33 1.99 -6.79 4.03
C SER A 33 1.16 -6.94 5.32
N GLY A 34 0.82 -8.15 5.73
CA GLY A 34 -0.17 -8.41 6.79
C GLY A 34 -1.62 -8.17 6.36
N GLY A 35 -1.85 -7.78 5.10
CA GLY A 35 -3.18 -7.64 4.53
C GLY A 35 -3.73 -8.97 3.98
N LYS A 36 -5.06 -9.06 3.84
CA LYS A 36 -5.79 -10.27 3.42
C LYS A 36 -5.25 -10.85 2.10
N ASP A 37 -4.94 -10.02 1.11
CA ASP A 37 -4.47 -10.48 -0.20
C ASP A 37 -3.07 -11.09 -0.13
N SER A 38 -2.15 -10.51 0.66
CA SER A 38 -0.82 -11.07 0.86
C SER A 38 -0.84 -12.37 1.68
N LEU A 39 -1.79 -12.50 2.59
CA LEU A 39 -2.03 -13.73 3.34
C LEU A 39 -2.52 -14.84 2.41
N VAL A 40 -3.57 -14.60 1.60
CA VAL A 40 -4.08 -15.60 0.63
C VAL A 40 -3.00 -15.97 -0.38
N THR A 41 -2.19 -15.03 -0.84
CA THR A 41 -1.03 -15.32 -1.70
C THR A 41 -0.07 -16.30 -1.04
N SER A 42 0.25 -16.09 0.23
CA SER A 42 1.15 -16.97 0.99
C SER A 42 0.56 -18.38 1.14
N LEU A 43 -0.73 -18.48 1.48
CA LEU A 43 -1.43 -19.75 1.66
C LEU A 43 -1.56 -20.54 0.34
N LEU A 44 -1.85 -19.86 -0.78
CA LEU A 44 -1.90 -20.49 -2.10
C LEU A 44 -0.53 -21.00 -2.54
N LEU A 45 0.54 -20.28 -2.23
CA LEU A 45 1.91 -20.75 -2.47
C LEU A 45 2.21 -22.01 -1.65
N ASP A 46 1.80 -22.06 -0.39
CA ASP A 46 2.00 -23.23 0.45
C ASP A 46 1.20 -24.44 -0.04
N LYS A 47 -0.01 -24.22 -0.58
CA LYS A 47 -0.83 -25.27 -1.18
C LYS A 47 -0.28 -25.75 -2.53
N ALA A 48 0.25 -24.83 -3.35
CA ALA A 48 0.80 -25.15 -4.67
C ALA A 48 2.19 -25.81 -4.61
N LEU A 49 3.01 -25.42 -3.62
CA LEU A 49 4.40 -25.82 -3.42
C LEU A 49 4.59 -26.27 -1.95
N PRO A 50 4.11 -27.45 -1.58
CA PRO A 50 4.20 -27.93 -0.19
C PRO A 50 5.65 -27.97 0.31
N GLY A 51 5.88 -27.44 1.51
CA GLY A 51 7.22 -27.41 2.11
C GLY A 51 8.16 -26.34 1.55
N ASN A 52 7.68 -25.43 0.68
CA ASN A 52 8.52 -24.38 0.10
C ASN A 52 9.21 -23.50 1.15
N LYS A 53 10.39 -22.99 0.81
CA LYS A 53 11.21 -22.12 1.65
C LYS A 53 11.20 -20.65 1.17
N ILE A 54 10.23 -20.26 0.35
CA ILE A 54 10.14 -18.90 -0.18
C ILE A 54 9.96 -17.91 0.99
N PRO A 55 10.81 -16.89 1.16
CA PRO A 55 10.68 -15.90 2.24
C PRO A 55 9.42 -15.05 2.10
N ARG A 56 8.83 -14.68 3.23
CA ARG A 56 7.73 -13.71 3.35
C ARG A 56 8.31 -12.42 3.91
N VAL A 57 8.50 -11.43 3.06
CA VAL A 57 9.18 -10.18 3.43
C VAL A 57 8.14 -9.13 3.84
N TYR A 58 8.16 -8.76 5.10
CA TYR A 58 7.37 -7.67 5.65
C TYR A 58 8.22 -6.41 5.80
N LEU A 59 7.74 -5.31 5.24
CA LEU A 59 8.40 -4.01 5.30
C LEU A 59 7.79 -3.18 6.44
N ASP A 60 8.44 -3.20 7.61
CA ASP A 60 8.08 -2.37 8.76
C ASP A 60 8.55 -0.92 8.49
N THR A 61 7.62 -0.07 8.09
CA THR A 61 7.90 1.35 7.79
C THR A 61 7.93 2.21 9.05
N GLY A 62 7.51 1.66 10.20
CA GLY A 62 7.39 2.39 11.46
C GLY A 62 6.11 3.24 11.58
N ILE A 63 5.27 3.25 10.54
CA ILE A 63 3.99 3.98 10.52
C ILE A 63 2.83 3.08 10.09
N GLU A 64 2.88 1.81 10.41
CA GLU A 64 1.75 0.89 10.25
C GLU A 64 0.72 1.08 11.38
N TYR A 65 -0.51 0.64 11.11
CA TYR A 65 -1.50 0.41 12.16
C TYR A 65 -0.99 -0.63 13.16
N GLN A 66 -1.25 -0.42 14.44
CA GLN A 66 -0.83 -1.35 15.51
C GLN A 66 -1.38 -2.77 15.28
N GLU A 67 -2.60 -2.88 14.77
CA GLU A 67 -3.27 -4.15 14.46
C GLU A 67 -2.53 -4.94 13.39
N VAL A 68 -2.02 -4.25 12.35
CA VAL A 68 -1.19 -4.88 11.30
C VAL A 68 0.10 -5.41 11.90
N ARG A 69 0.77 -4.60 12.69
CA ARG A 69 2.03 -4.98 13.34
C ARG A 69 1.84 -6.16 14.29
N LYS A 70 0.81 -6.13 15.14
CA LYS A 70 0.47 -7.24 16.04
C LYS A 70 0.17 -8.51 15.26
N PHE A 71 -0.60 -8.40 14.17
CA PHE A 71 -0.90 -9.54 13.31
C PHE A 71 0.36 -10.13 12.67
N VAL A 72 1.22 -9.32 12.08
CA VAL A 72 2.47 -9.80 11.48
C VAL A 72 3.39 -10.47 12.51
N LEU A 73 3.49 -9.92 13.72
CA LEU A 73 4.28 -10.52 14.79
C LEU A 73 3.71 -11.88 15.25
N SER A 74 2.37 -12.02 15.30
CA SER A 74 1.75 -13.31 15.59
C SER A 74 2.02 -14.34 14.48
N GLN A 75 2.00 -13.92 13.20
CA GLN A 75 2.36 -14.79 12.09
C GLN A 75 3.85 -15.17 12.09
N LEU A 76 4.75 -14.27 12.48
CA LEU A 76 6.19 -14.55 12.63
C LEU A 76 6.46 -15.65 13.66
N ALA A 77 5.65 -15.75 14.71
CA ALA A 77 5.76 -16.82 15.69
C ALA A 77 5.42 -18.20 15.09
N LEU A 78 4.54 -18.25 14.09
CA LEU A 78 4.06 -19.46 13.44
C LEU A 78 4.86 -19.84 12.17
N ASP A 79 5.33 -18.85 11.42
CA ASP A 79 6.04 -19.06 10.15
C ASP A 79 7.43 -18.39 10.18
N LYS A 80 8.45 -19.19 10.32
CA LYS A 80 9.87 -18.74 10.37
C LYS A 80 10.40 -18.19 9.04
N ARG A 81 9.65 -18.31 7.95
CA ARG A 81 10.00 -17.70 6.64
C ARG A 81 9.69 -16.22 6.60
N ILE A 82 8.97 -15.66 7.59
CA ILE A 82 8.68 -14.24 7.66
C ILE A 82 9.93 -13.48 8.07
N CYS A 83 10.37 -12.56 7.19
CA CYS A 83 11.48 -11.65 7.40
C CYS A 83 10.95 -10.23 7.61
N VAL A 84 11.24 -9.63 8.75
CA VAL A 84 10.83 -8.24 9.05
C VAL A 84 11.98 -7.30 8.70
N LEU A 85 11.76 -6.41 7.74
CA LEU A 85 12.73 -5.41 7.32
C LEU A 85 12.27 -4.03 7.76
N LYS A 86 13.15 -3.32 8.45
CA LYS A 86 12.88 -1.94 8.90
C LYS A 86 13.44 -0.93 7.90
N ALA A 87 12.65 0.09 7.60
CA ALA A 87 13.15 1.27 6.90
C ALA A 87 14.08 2.03 7.85
N GLY A 88 15.38 2.05 7.53
CA GLY A 88 16.41 2.72 8.36
C GLY A 88 16.39 4.26 8.24
N VAL A 89 15.18 4.88 8.17
CA VAL A 89 15.02 6.32 7.97
C VAL A 89 14.18 6.93 9.09
N ASN A 90 14.58 8.11 9.54
CA ASN A 90 13.71 8.93 10.39
C ASN A 90 12.59 9.52 9.53
N ILE A 91 11.35 9.13 9.82
CA ILE A 91 10.18 9.49 9.01
C ILE A 91 9.97 10.99 8.96
N LYS A 92 10.06 11.68 10.10
CA LYS A 92 9.89 13.14 10.18
C LYS A 92 10.92 13.86 9.31
N GLN A 93 12.20 13.54 9.49
CA GLN A 93 13.28 14.13 8.69
C GLN A 93 13.14 13.81 7.20
N MET A 94 12.72 12.59 6.85
CA MET A 94 12.48 12.22 5.47
C MET A 94 11.35 13.04 4.83
N LEU A 95 10.22 13.23 5.54
CA LEU A 95 9.10 14.01 5.05
C LEU A 95 9.45 15.50 4.91
N GLU A 96 10.18 16.06 5.87
CA GLU A 96 10.67 17.45 5.81
C GLU A 96 11.65 17.64 4.64
N LYS A 97 12.56 16.69 4.45
CA LYS A 97 13.57 16.75 3.38
C LYS A 97 13.00 16.49 1.99
N ASP A 98 12.28 15.38 1.82
CA ASP A 98 11.81 14.92 0.50
C ASP A 98 10.45 15.53 0.11
N GLY A 99 9.65 15.96 1.08
CA GLY A 99 8.28 16.45 0.89
C GLY A 99 7.21 15.45 1.30
N TYR A 100 6.00 15.95 1.45
CA TYR A 100 4.84 15.21 1.96
C TYR A 100 4.00 14.60 0.84
N PRO A 101 3.37 13.42 1.07
CA PRO A 101 2.36 12.88 0.16
C PRO A 101 1.06 13.70 0.26
N PHE A 102 0.40 13.95 -0.89
CA PHE A 102 -0.87 14.68 -0.95
C PHE A 102 -1.76 14.10 -2.05
N LYS A 103 -3.03 13.87 -1.80
CA LYS A 103 -4.06 13.36 -2.71
C LYS A 103 -3.72 12.01 -3.36
N SER A 104 -2.70 11.97 -4.19
CA SER A 104 -2.26 10.78 -4.93
C SER A 104 -0.78 10.91 -5.30
N LYS A 105 -0.15 9.79 -5.66
CA LYS A 105 1.24 9.80 -6.15
C LYS A 105 1.41 10.71 -7.36
N GLN A 106 0.47 10.62 -8.33
CA GLN A 106 0.50 11.45 -9.53
C GLN A 106 0.40 12.94 -9.18
N HIS A 107 -0.53 13.31 -8.31
CA HIS A 107 -0.68 14.70 -7.89
C HIS A 107 0.58 15.22 -7.20
N SER A 108 1.09 14.49 -6.20
CA SER A 108 2.31 14.86 -5.48
C SER A 108 3.53 14.95 -6.42
N HIS A 109 3.62 14.06 -7.39
CA HIS A 109 4.67 14.06 -8.40
C HIS A 109 4.60 15.33 -9.29
N ASN A 110 3.41 15.66 -9.79
CA ASN A 110 3.21 16.85 -10.63
C ASN A 110 3.51 18.15 -9.87
N VAL A 111 3.02 18.28 -8.61
CA VAL A 111 3.34 19.45 -7.78
C VAL A 111 4.84 19.51 -7.48
N ALA A 112 5.48 18.37 -7.18
CA ALA A 112 6.93 18.32 -6.95
C ALA A 112 7.75 18.72 -8.19
N ILE A 113 7.29 18.39 -9.39
CA ILE A 113 7.91 18.87 -10.66
C ILE A 113 7.76 20.39 -10.75
N TYR A 114 6.54 20.90 -10.53
CA TYR A 114 6.29 22.34 -10.54
C TYR A 114 7.17 23.10 -9.53
N GLN A 115 7.25 22.61 -8.30
CA GLN A 115 8.05 23.25 -7.25
C GLN A 115 9.56 23.28 -7.55
N ARG A 116 10.06 22.36 -8.37
CA ARG A 116 11.49 22.32 -8.77
C ARG A 116 11.79 23.09 -10.04
N ASN A 117 10.90 22.96 -11.03
CA ASN A 117 11.18 23.37 -12.42
C ASN A 117 10.26 24.47 -12.95
N GLY A 118 9.29 24.92 -12.13
CA GLY A 118 8.20 25.78 -12.63
C GLY A 118 7.19 25.01 -13.48
N MET A 119 6.40 25.73 -14.26
CA MET A 119 5.37 25.13 -15.13
C MET A 119 6.03 24.35 -16.28
N THR A 120 5.66 23.08 -16.40
CA THR A 120 6.12 22.19 -17.46
C THR A 120 4.94 21.70 -18.30
N ARG A 121 5.21 21.16 -19.52
CA ARG A 121 4.16 20.56 -20.37
C ARG A 121 3.34 19.48 -19.60
N THR A 122 3.99 18.66 -18.78
CA THR A 122 3.31 17.66 -17.95
C THR A 122 2.35 18.30 -16.95
N ASN A 123 2.73 19.43 -16.36
CA ASN A 123 1.84 20.19 -15.48
C ASN A 123 0.67 20.80 -16.25
N GLU A 124 0.91 21.37 -17.43
CA GLU A 124 -0.15 21.92 -18.29
C GLU A 124 -1.17 20.85 -18.69
N MET A 125 -0.71 19.66 -19.08
CA MET A 125 -1.58 18.50 -19.34
C MET A 125 -2.40 18.10 -18.11
N TYR A 126 -1.77 18.06 -16.93
CA TYR A 126 -2.44 17.69 -15.68
C TYR A 126 -3.47 18.75 -15.23
N LEU A 127 -3.23 20.02 -15.55
CA LEU A 127 -4.15 21.14 -15.30
C LEU A 127 -5.23 21.28 -16.38
N GLY A 128 -5.24 20.44 -17.41
CA GLY A 128 -6.19 20.49 -18.52
C GLY A 128 -6.01 21.69 -19.46
N ARG A 129 -4.81 22.29 -19.48
CA ARG A 129 -4.47 23.46 -20.30
C ARG A 129 -3.77 23.09 -21.61
N ALA A 130 -3.40 21.84 -21.79
CA ALA A 130 -2.80 21.28 -22.99
C ALA A 130 -3.62 20.09 -23.49
N GLU A 131 -3.01 19.15 -24.19
CA GLU A 131 -3.64 17.95 -24.77
C GLU A 131 -4.61 17.24 -23.80
N LYS A 132 -5.63 16.57 -24.36
CA LYS A 132 -6.67 15.86 -23.60
C LYS A 132 -6.06 14.82 -22.66
N ASN A 133 -6.31 14.96 -21.36
CA ASN A 133 -5.85 14.03 -20.33
C ASN A 133 -7.05 13.55 -19.50
N ASN A 134 -7.14 12.24 -19.27
CA ASN A 134 -8.22 11.63 -18.47
C ASN A 134 -8.01 11.82 -16.95
N PHE A 135 -6.84 12.22 -16.52
CA PHE A 135 -6.49 12.38 -15.08
C PHE A 135 -6.13 13.84 -14.78
N LEU A 136 -7.14 14.65 -14.60
CA LEU A 136 -6.97 16.09 -14.33
C LEU A 136 -6.79 16.42 -12.85
N CYS A 137 -6.14 17.55 -12.60
CA CYS A 137 -6.09 18.16 -11.29
C CYS A 137 -7.50 18.64 -10.88
N PRO A 138 -7.99 18.31 -9.68
CA PRO A 138 -9.19 18.95 -9.16
C PRO A 138 -8.99 20.48 -9.06
N LYS A 139 -9.99 21.25 -9.49
CA LYS A 139 -9.94 22.73 -9.48
C LYS A 139 -9.53 23.29 -8.13
N ILE A 140 -10.06 22.74 -7.04
CA ILE A 140 -9.74 23.15 -5.66
C ILE A 140 -8.25 23.01 -5.30
N LEU A 141 -7.49 22.21 -6.05
CA LEU A 141 -6.05 21.94 -5.83
C LEU A 141 -5.14 22.66 -6.84
N GLU A 142 -5.68 23.37 -7.82
CA GLU A 142 -4.88 24.08 -8.83
C GLU A 142 -3.97 25.16 -8.25
N TYR A 143 -4.37 25.79 -7.12
CA TYR A 143 -3.55 26.78 -6.43
C TYR A 143 -2.20 26.21 -5.94
N GLN A 144 -2.06 24.90 -5.82
CA GLN A 144 -0.80 24.27 -5.47
C GLN A 144 0.27 24.36 -6.58
N PHE A 145 -0.15 24.77 -7.78
CA PHE A 145 0.72 25.10 -8.91
C PHE A 145 0.96 26.63 -8.99
N THR A 146 1.12 27.27 -7.85
CA THR A 146 1.48 28.68 -7.73
C THR A 146 2.64 28.87 -6.76
N GLN A 147 3.34 30.00 -6.87
CA GLN A 147 4.45 30.34 -5.97
C GLN A 147 4.02 30.56 -4.51
N ASN A 148 2.72 30.79 -4.27
CA ASN A 148 2.18 31.03 -2.93
C ASN A 148 2.01 29.72 -2.13
N PHE A 149 1.97 28.56 -2.79
CA PHE A 149 1.90 27.27 -2.12
C PHE A 149 3.27 26.83 -1.63
N LYS A 150 3.46 26.76 -0.30
CA LYS A 150 4.77 26.54 0.31
C LYS A 150 5.00 25.11 0.82
N LEU A 151 3.93 24.31 1.01
CA LEU A 151 4.10 22.93 1.46
C LEU A 151 4.81 22.10 0.39
N LYS A 152 5.99 21.58 0.72
CA LYS A 152 6.75 20.72 -0.18
C LYS A 152 6.07 19.38 -0.34
N LEU A 153 5.67 19.04 -1.57
CA LEU A 153 5.04 17.76 -1.88
C LEU A 153 5.99 16.80 -2.58
N SER A 154 5.72 15.49 -2.37
CA SER A 154 6.51 14.42 -2.99
C SER A 154 5.74 13.10 -3.03
N ASP A 155 6.00 12.29 -4.03
CA ASP A 155 5.53 10.91 -4.14
C ASP A 155 6.56 9.87 -3.60
N LYS A 156 7.70 10.35 -3.05
CA LYS A 156 8.84 9.52 -2.67
C LYS A 156 8.67 8.71 -1.38
N CYS A 157 7.70 9.06 -0.52
CA CYS A 157 7.48 8.38 0.76
C CYS A 157 7.44 6.84 0.62
N CYS A 158 6.59 6.30 -0.28
CA CYS A 158 6.54 4.86 -0.52
C CYS A 158 7.83 4.28 -1.14
N TYR A 159 8.58 5.08 -1.88
CA TYR A 159 9.87 4.65 -2.43
C TYR A 159 10.87 4.45 -1.29
N ARG A 160 11.06 5.46 -0.46
CA ARG A 160 12.00 5.44 0.68
C ARG A 160 11.68 4.37 1.70
N LEU A 161 10.39 4.26 2.08
CA LEU A 161 9.98 3.37 3.16
C LEU A 161 9.80 1.91 2.72
N LYS A 162 9.58 1.65 1.42
CA LYS A 162 9.26 0.30 0.95
C LYS A 162 10.14 -0.17 -0.20
N LYS A 163 10.15 0.56 -1.34
CA LYS A 163 10.80 0.06 -2.55
C LYS A 163 12.32 -0.02 -2.42
N GLU A 164 12.95 0.98 -1.84
CA GLU A 164 14.40 1.04 -1.62
C GLU A 164 14.86 -0.06 -0.67
N VAL A 165 14.12 -0.30 0.41
CA VAL A 165 14.39 -1.37 1.38
C VAL A 165 14.25 -2.75 0.75
N ALA A 166 13.16 -2.97 -0.01
CA ALA A 166 12.94 -4.23 -0.73
C ALA A 166 14.05 -4.47 -1.76
N ALA A 167 14.38 -3.48 -2.58
CA ALA A 167 15.42 -3.60 -3.61
C ALA A 167 16.82 -3.88 -3.04
N LYS A 168 17.12 -3.33 -1.86
CA LYS A 168 18.35 -3.67 -1.14
C LYS A 168 18.35 -5.15 -0.74
N TRP A 169 17.30 -5.59 -0.09
CA TRP A 169 17.15 -6.98 0.36
C TRP A 169 17.16 -7.97 -0.82
N GLU A 170 16.49 -7.66 -1.94
CA GLU A 170 16.49 -8.46 -3.18
C GLU A 170 17.91 -8.72 -3.68
N ARG A 171 18.76 -7.70 -3.72
CA ARG A 171 20.15 -7.82 -4.16
C ARG A 171 20.99 -8.65 -3.21
N GLU A 172 20.86 -8.40 -1.88
CA GLU A 172 21.64 -9.11 -0.85
C GLU A 172 21.27 -10.60 -0.79
N ASN A 173 20.00 -10.93 -1.01
CA ASN A 173 19.51 -12.31 -0.94
C ASN A 173 19.43 -13.00 -2.32
N LYS A 174 19.79 -12.31 -3.41
CA LYS A 174 19.75 -12.82 -4.79
C LYS A 174 18.37 -13.35 -5.18
N ARG A 175 17.29 -12.66 -4.77
CA ARG A 175 15.89 -13.03 -5.02
C ARG A 175 15.16 -11.93 -5.80
N PRO A 176 15.35 -11.88 -7.14
CA PRO A 176 14.86 -10.78 -7.97
C PRO A 176 13.36 -10.83 -8.28
N ILE A 177 12.65 -11.92 -7.92
CA ILE A 177 11.23 -12.09 -8.26
C ILE A 177 10.36 -11.75 -7.05
N CYS A 178 9.61 -10.65 -7.15
CA CYS A 178 8.67 -10.23 -6.11
C CYS A 178 7.27 -10.83 -6.38
N ILE A 179 6.78 -11.70 -5.48
CA ILE A 179 5.41 -12.21 -5.52
C ILE A 179 4.51 -11.30 -4.69
N THR A 180 3.40 -10.82 -5.26
CA THR A 180 2.48 -9.90 -4.55
C THR A 180 1.03 -10.34 -4.71
N GLY A 181 0.19 -10.02 -3.72
CA GLY A 181 -1.24 -10.24 -3.75
C GLY A 181 -2.04 -9.22 -4.57
N MET A 182 -1.42 -8.55 -5.55
CA MET A 182 -2.10 -7.54 -6.36
C MET A 182 -3.20 -8.15 -7.23
N ARG A 183 -4.40 -7.52 -7.21
CA ARG A 183 -5.58 -7.95 -7.97
C ARG A 183 -6.11 -6.86 -8.90
N MET A 184 -6.73 -7.25 -9.99
CA MET A 184 -7.43 -6.30 -10.89
C MET A 184 -8.59 -5.61 -10.18
N ALA A 185 -9.34 -6.35 -9.35
CA ALA A 185 -10.50 -5.85 -8.59
C ALA A 185 -10.18 -4.65 -7.68
N GLU A 186 -8.91 -4.40 -7.35
CA GLU A 186 -8.51 -3.22 -6.58
C GLU A 186 -8.60 -1.89 -7.36
N GLY A 187 -8.82 -1.95 -8.68
CA GLY A 187 -9.05 -0.79 -9.53
C GLY A 187 -7.81 0.05 -9.88
N GLY A 188 -8.05 1.19 -10.53
CA GLY A 188 -7.00 2.13 -10.94
C GLY A 188 -6.07 1.54 -12.01
N TYR A 189 -4.80 1.91 -11.97
CA TYR A 189 -3.78 1.43 -12.94
C TYR A 189 -3.67 -0.11 -13.02
N ARG A 190 -4.12 -0.83 -11.98
CA ARG A 190 -4.08 -2.29 -11.92
C ARG A 190 -4.99 -2.96 -12.93
N ASN A 191 -6.07 -2.28 -13.35
CA ASN A 191 -7.00 -2.79 -14.37
C ASN A 191 -6.34 -2.91 -15.75
N TYR A 192 -5.34 -2.08 -16.03
CA TYR A 192 -4.64 -2.06 -17.32
C TYR A 192 -3.53 -3.09 -17.42
N GLN A 193 -3.16 -3.74 -16.33
CA GLN A 193 -2.19 -4.81 -16.33
C GLN A 193 -2.88 -6.15 -16.52
N SER A 194 -2.92 -6.69 -17.74
CA SER A 194 -3.59 -7.95 -18.09
C SER A 194 -2.85 -9.19 -17.57
N SER A 195 -1.51 -9.15 -17.47
CA SER A 195 -0.70 -10.32 -17.14
C SER A 195 -0.49 -10.53 -15.63
N CYS A 196 -0.49 -11.79 -15.19
CA CYS A 196 -0.05 -12.18 -13.86
C CYS A 196 1.47 -12.02 -13.65
N THR A 197 2.24 -11.88 -14.71
CA THR A 197 3.70 -11.79 -14.71
C THR A 197 4.16 -10.46 -15.29
N VAL A 198 5.19 -9.87 -14.70
CA VAL A 198 5.82 -8.64 -15.18
C VAL A 198 7.28 -8.91 -15.43
N PHE A 199 7.73 -8.59 -16.64
CA PHE A 199 9.10 -8.78 -17.09
C PHE A 199 9.85 -7.46 -17.22
N ASP A 200 11.15 -7.55 -17.07
CA ASP A 200 12.14 -6.55 -17.48
C ASP A 200 13.08 -7.23 -18.48
N GLY A 201 12.91 -6.92 -19.75
CA GLY A 201 13.46 -7.72 -20.83
C GLY A 201 12.96 -9.16 -20.75
N LYS A 202 13.88 -10.12 -20.67
CA LYS A 202 13.57 -11.57 -20.54
C LYS A 202 13.44 -12.05 -19.08
N SER A 203 13.72 -11.19 -18.10
CA SER A 203 13.76 -11.56 -16.68
C SER A 203 12.41 -11.31 -16.01
N LEU A 204 11.82 -12.34 -15.39
CA LEU A 204 10.64 -12.20 -14.56
C LEU A 204 10.99 -11.34 -13.32
N LYS A 205 10.26 -10.26 -13.10
CA LYS A 205 10.45 -9.35 -11.96
C LYS A 205 9.33 -9.42 -10.94
N LYS A 206 8.08 -9.60 -11.42
CA LYS A 206 6.94 -9.72 -10.50
C LYS A 206 6.02 -10.83 -10.94
N PHE A 207 5.45 -11.49 -9.95
CA PHE A 207 4.39 -12.46 -10.13
C PHE A 207 3.20 -12.11 -9.24
N HIS A 208 2.00 -12.08 -9.82
CA HIS A 208 0.75 -11.70 -9.17
C HIS A 208 -0.26 -12.86 -9.26
N PRO A 209 -0.11 -13.93 -8.44
CA PRO A 209 -0.97 -15.11 -8.55
C PRO A 209 -2.46 -14.80 -8.37
N LEU A 210 -2.82 -13.79 -7.57
CA LEU A 210 -4.20 -13.37 -7.33
C LEU A 210 -4.76 -12.40 -8.37
N LYS A 211 -4.04 -12.12 -9.45
CA LYS A 211 -4.41 -11.08 -10.42
C LYS A 211 -5.87 -11.13 -10.89
N PRO A 212 -6.44 -12.28 -11.32
CA PRO A 212 -7.83 -12.37 -11.76
C PRO A 212 -8.85 -12.53 -10.62
N CYS A 213 -8.39 -12.68 -9.37
CA CYS A 213 -9.28 -13.00 -8.25
C CYS A 213 -10.10 -11.78 -7.80
N THR A 214 -11.36 -12.01 -7.48
CA THR A 214 -12.30 -11.03 -6.94
C THR A 214 -12.16 -10.86 -5.42
N ASP A 215 -12.83 -9.86 -4.84
CA ASP A 215 -12.93 -9.71 -3.37
C ASP A 215 -13.61 -10.94 -2.75
N ASN A 216 -14.69 -11.40 -3.37
CA ASN A 216 -15.42 -12.60 -2.90
C ASN A 216 -14.52 -13.85 -2.86
N PHE A 217 -13.66 -14.04 -3.86
CA PHE A 217 -12.70 -15.16 -3.84
C PHE A 217 -11.78 -15.10 -2.62
N VAL A 218 -11.20 -13.95 -2.33
CA VAL A 218 -10.29 -13.76 -1.18
C VAL A 218 -11.01 -14.01 0.14
N GLU A 219 -12.22 -13.49 0.29
CA GLU A 219 -13.02 -13.64 1.50
C GLU A 219 -13.47 -15.08 1.71
N THR A 220 -13.95 -15.75 0.65
CA THR A 220 -14.32 -17.17 0.69
C THR A 220 -13.11 -18.03 1.03
N TYR A 221 -11.95 -17.78 0.40
CA TYR A 221 -10.72 -18.54 0.66
C TYR A 221 -10.30 -18.47 2.12
N LEU A 222 -10.32 -17.27 2.72
CA LEU A 222 -9.98 -17.07 4.14
C LEU A 222 -10.99 -17.73 5.09
N LYS A 223 -12.29 -17.70 4.74
CA LYS A 223 -13.35 -18.35 5.50
C LYS A 223 -13.21 -19.88 5.48
N GLU A 224 -13.03 -20.46 4.29
CA GLU A 224 -12.89 -21.90 4.12
C GLU A 224 -11.62 -22.45 4.81
N THR A 225 -10.53 -21.70 4.73
CA THR A 225 -9.26 -22.10 5.36
C THR A 225 -9.17 -21.75 6.85
N LYS A 226 -10.16 -21.05 7.39
CA LYS A 226 -10.26 -20.62 8.81
C LYS A 226 -9.01 -19.89 9.33
N HIS A 227 -8.31 -19.17 8.46
CA HIS A 227 -7.12 -18.41 8.85
C HIS A 227 -7.50 -17.10 9.55
N GLN A 228 -6.74 -16.78 10.59
CA GLN A 228 -6.86 -15.47 11.23
C GLN A 228 -6.44 -14.36 10.27
N ILE A 229 -7.19 -13.26 10.28
CA ILE A 229 -6.89 -12.03 9.55
C ILE A 229 -6.65 -10.89 10.52
N CYS A 230 -5.97 -9.84 10.03
CA CYS A 230 -5.74 -8.63 10.80
C CYS A 230 -7.06 -8.03 11.32
N ASN A 231 -7.06 -7.59 12.58
CA ASN A 231 -8.26 -7.04 13.22
C ASN A 231 -8.78 -5.75 12.56
N LEU A 232 -7.99 -5.06 11.76
CA LEU A 232 -8.50 -3.92 10.97
C LEU A 232 -9.62 -4.29 9.98
N TYR A 233 -9.70 -5.56 9.57
CA TYR A 233 -10.78 -6.04 8.69
C TYR A 233 -12.03 -6.49 9.45
N LYS A 234 -12.02 -6.45 10.77
CA LYS A 234 -13.11 -6.87 11.66
C LYS A 234 -13.72 -5.67 12.38
N GLU A 235 -14.88 -5.89 12.99
CA GLU A 235 -15.45 -4.93 13.93
C GLU A 235 -14.41 -4.58 15.04
N PRO A 236 -14.36 -3.33 15.48
CA PRO A 236 -15.20 -2.21 15.04
C PRO A 236 -14.63 -1.41 13.84
N PHE A 237 -13.44 -1.74 13.35
CA PHE A 237 -12.77 -0.96 12.31
C PHE A 237 -13.37 -1.18 10.92
N ASN A 238 -13.53 -2.43 10.46
CA ASN A 238 -14.01 -2.79 9.12
C ASN A 238 -13.31 -2.02 7.99
N PHE A 239 -11.99 -1.90 8.06
CA PHE A 239 -11.21 -1.24 7.01
C PHE A 239 -11.14 -2.13 5.76
N LYS A 240 -11.26 -1.54 4.61
CA LYS A 240 -11.16 -2.28 3.34
C LYS A 240 -9.72 -2.66 3.00
N ARG A 241 -8.74 -1.87 3.45
CA ARG A 241 -7.33 -2.05 3.13
C ARG A 241 -6.45 -1.75 4.34
N THR A 242 -5.32 -2.43 4.40
CA THR A 242 -4.21 -2.07 5.28
C THR A 242 -3.23 -1.16 4.52
N GLY A 243 -2.65 -0.22 5.21
CA GLY A 243 -1.67 0.71 4.65
C GLY A 243 -0.81 1.33 5.74
N CYS A 244 -0.20 2.47 5.45
CA CYS A 244 0.40 3.30 6.48
C CYS A 244 -0.70 4.02 7.26
N LEU A 245 -0.53 4.16 8.58
CA LEU A 245 -1.45 4.84 9.48
C LEU A 245 -1.81 6.24 8.97
N GLY A 246 -3.08 6.47 8.69
CA GLY A 246 -3.59 7.76 8.25
C GLY A 246 -2.96 8.30 6.96
N CYS A 247 -2.56 7.45 6.03
CA CYS A 247 -1.84 7.86 4.83
C CYS A 247 -2.63 8.90 4.00
N PRO A 248 -2.05 10.08 3.68
CA PRO A 248 -2.72 11.10 2.86
C PRO A 248 -3.14 10.65 1.46
N PHE A 249 -2.58 9.57 0.93
CA PHE A 249 -3.02 9.00 -0.35
C PHE A 249 -4.32 8.19 -0.23
N ASN A 250 -4.76 7.87 0.97
CA ASN A 250 -5.95 7.08 1.18
C ASN A 250 -7.22 7.86 0.80
N ILE A 251 -8.08 7.26 -0.01
CA ILE A 251 -9.35 7.86 -0.44
C ILE A 251 -10.36 7.87 0.72
N GLU A 252 -10.32 6.84 1.58
CA GLU A 252 -11.23 6.66 2.73
C GLU A 252 -10.66 7.28 4.03
N LEU A 253 -9.70 8.22 3.89
CA LEU A 253 -8.96 8.78 5.02
C LEU A 253 -9.88 9.36 6.12
N LYS A 254 -10.94 10.07 5.74
CA LYS A 254 -11.89 10.65 6.70
C LYS A 254 -12.60 9.58 7.52
N GLU A 255 -13.11 8.55 6.85
CA GLU A 255 -13.81 7.43 7.50
C GLU A 255 -12.86 6.68 8.45
N GLU A 256 -11.65 6.35 7.99
CA GLU A 256 -10.66 5.67 8.81
C GLU A 256 -10.26 6.49 10.04
N LEU A 257 -10.00 7.80 9.88
CA LEU A 257 -9.66 8.68 11.01
C LEU A 257 -10.84 8.82 12.00
N THR A 258 -12.08 8.82 11.51
CA THR A 258 -13.27 8.85 12.38
C THR A 258 -13.33 7.59 13.24
N LYS A 259 -13.17 6.42 12.65
CA LYS A 259 -13.12 5.15 13.37
C LYS A 259 -11.92 5.06 14.33
N LEU A 260 -10.74 5.53 13.89
CA LEU A 260 -9.59 5.61 14.78
C LEU A 260 -9.83 6.52 15.98
N LEU A 261 -10.46 7.68 15.77
CA LEU A 261 -10.76 8.60 16.87
C LEU A 261 -11.69 7.97 17.91
N GLU A 262 -12.60 7.13 17.48
CA GLU A 262 -13.55 6.42 18.34
C GLU A 262 -12.90 5.24 19.09
N TYR A 263 -12.24 4.35 18.34
CA TYR A 263 -11.79 3.04 18.86
C TYR A 263 -10.28 2.96 19.16
N SER A 264 -9.48 3.89 18.65
CA SER A 264 -8.03 3.93 18.88
C SER A 264 -7.48 5.36 18.82
N PRO A 265 -7.91 6.25 19.75
CA PRO A 265 -7.61 7.69 19.69
C PRO A 265 -6.11 7.99 19.67
N ASN A 266 -5.29 7.16 20.30
CA ASN A 266 -3.84 7.30 20.27
C ASN A 266 -3.28 7.13 18.85
N GLN A 267 -3.83 6.23 18.04
CA GLN A 267 -3.44 6.07 16.64
C GLN A 267 -3.94 7.26 15.78
N ALA A 268 -5.14 7.77 16.02
CA ALA A 268 -5.61 8.98 15.34
C ALA A 268 -4.67 10.17 15.60
N LYS A 269 -4.24 10.36 16.85
CA LYS A 269 -3.30 11.43 17.26
C LYS A 269 -1.91 11.23 16.66
N ALA A 270 -1.41 9.99 16.63
CA ALA A 270 -0.14 9.64 15.98
C ALA A 270 -0.20 9.94 14.46
N ALA A 271 -1.28 9.57 13.78
CA ALA A 271 -1.50 9.91 12.37
C ALA A 271 -1.47 11.43 12.15
N TYR A 272 -2.19 12.20 12.97
CA TYR A 272 -2.15 13.65 12.91
C TYR A 272 -0.72 14.19 13.08
N THR A 273 0.01 13.70 14.07
CA THR A 273 1.39 14.16 14.34
C THR A 273 2.32 13.93 13.15
N ILE A 274 2.20 12.77 12.49
CA ILE A 274 3.02 12.41 11.31
C ILE A 274 2.65 13.28 10.10
N TRP A 275 1.35 13.45 9.84
CA TRP A 275 0.85 14.08 8.61
C TRP A 275 0.34 15.50 8.82
N LYS A 276 0.65 16.13 9.96
CA LYS A 276 0.11 17.44 10.36
C LYS A 276 0.07 18.48 9.24
N PRO A 277 1.16 18.77 8.48
CA PRO A 277 1.12 19.80 7.45
C PRO A 277 0.11 19.51 6.33
N VAL A 278 -0.08 18.23 6.01
CA VAL A 278 -1.04 17.76 4.98
C VAL A 278 -2.47 17.83 5.50
N TYR A 279 -2.69 17.39 6.73
CA TYR A 279 -4.02 17.38 7.34
C TYR A 279 -4.54 18.79 7.60
N ASP A 280 -3.67 19.71 8.01
CA ASP A 280 -4.02 21.11 8.16
C ASP A 280 -4.42 21.71 6.81
N GLU A 281 -3.71 21.36 5.73
CA GLU A 281 -4.05 21.82 4.38
C GLU A 281 -5.34 21.17 3.86
N TYR A 282 -5.59 19.90 4.13
CA TYR A 282 -6.86 19.23 3.82
C TYR A 282 -8.05 19.89 4.53
N ALA A 283 -7.90 20.18 5.82
CA ALA A 283 -8.97 20.80 6.61
C ALA A 283 -9.24 22.25 6.19
N LYS A 284 -8.21 22.99 5.77
CA LYS A 284 -8.34 24.34 5.21
C LYS A 284 -9.22 24.36 3.97
N LEU A 285 -9.09 23.35 3.12
CA LEU A 285 -9.82 23.18 1.86
C LEU A 285 -11.14 22.42 2.03
N ASN A 286 -11.42 21.88 3.20
CA ASN A 286 -12.47 20.89 3.42
C ASN A 286 -12.36 19.69 2.45
N TYR A 287 -11.12 19.25 2.18
CA TYR A 287 -10.79 18.18 1.24
C TYR A 287 -10.28 16.96 2.00
N ARG A 288 -10.96 15.80 1.91
CA ARG A 288 -10.66 14.53 2.62
C ARG A 288 -10.71 14.58 4.15
N ILE A 289 -10.45 15.71 4.77
CA ILE A 289 -10.57 15.93 6.23
C ILE A 289 -11.21 17.31 6.40
N ASP A 290 -12.25 17.39 7.22
CA ASP A 290 -12.84 18.66 7.60
C ASP A 290 -12.24 19.23 8.90
N LYS A 291 -12.50 20.50 9.14
CA LYS A 291 -12.01 21.19 10.34
C LYS A 291 -12.52 20.57 11.63
N GLN A 292 -13.78 20.11 11.65
CA GLN A 292 -14.39 19.54 12.86
C GLN A 292 -13.71 18.24 13.27
N LEU A 293 -13.47 17.33 12.32
CA LEU A 293 -12.75 16.09 12.59
C LEU A 293 -11.33 16.38 13.07
N LEU A 294 -10.64 17.34 12.42
CA LEU A 294 -9.27 17.68 12.80
C LEU A 294 -9.19 18.23 14.24
N GLU A 295 -10.12 19.13 14.62
CA GLU A 295 -10.18 19.65 15.99
C GLU A 295 -10.51 18.55 17.02
N LYS A 296 -11.43 17.62 16.69
CA LYS A 296 -11.70 16.47 17.55
C LYS A 296 -10.45 15.60 17.78
N ILE A 297 -9.63 15.39 16.74
CA ILE A 297 -8.38 14.63 16.86
C ILE A 297 -7.37 15.37 17.75
N LYS A 298 -7.23 16.71 17.57
CA LYS A 298 -6.32 17.53 18.37
C LYS A 298 -6.68 17.55 19.85
N ASN A 299 -7.98 17.70 20.16
CA ASN A 299 -8.50 17.91 21.49
C ASN A 299 -8.81 16.60 22.27
N LYS A 300 -8.74 15.43 21.61
CA LYS A 300 -8.96 14.16 22.29
C LYS A 300 -7.84 13.91 23.27
N GLU A 301 -8.17 13.76 24.55
CA GLU A 301 -7.19 13.36 25.57
C GLU A 301 -6.58 12.01 25.24
N THR A 302 -5.28 11.89 25.48
CA THR A 302 -4.56 10.63 25.26
C THR A 302 -4.95 9.70 26.42
N VAL A 303 -5.68 8.65 26.15
CA VAL A 303 -5.94 7.58 27.14
C VAL A 303 -4.56 6.95 27.44
N LYS A 304 -4.12 7.07 28.69
CA LYS A 304 -2.87 6.46 29.19
C LYS A 304 -2.92 4.95 29.22
#